data_7ab1e1f8d66fbfc07a530cd7f79dc2b0
#
_entry.id   7ab1e1f8d66fbfc07a530cd7f79dc2b0
#
_cell.length_a   1.000
_cell.length_b   1.000
_cell.length_c   1.000
_cell.angle_alpha   90.00
_cell.angle_beta   90.00
_cell.angle_gamma   90.00
#
_symmetry.space_group_name_H-M   'P 1'
#
loop_
_entity.id
_entity.type
_entity.pdbx_description
1 polymer ?
#
loop_
_entity_poly.entity_id
_entity_poly.type
_entity_poly.pdbx_seq_one_letter_code
_entity_poly.pdbx_strand_id
1 'polypeptide(L)'
;MTLSSSFEISAAGLTAQSERMKVHANNIANTSTPYYVRKIPVVVENTQASFEDIIAEMHQGVLKAGVTYGASGATMAGVMADPTPGKKIYEPGHPQADKHGYVTLSNVNPMTDMADAMSTSRLYEANLAVIGVVKNMANKALEIGRGG
;
A
#
# COMPACT_ATOMS: atom_id res chain seq x y z
N MET A 1 11.29 -5.29 21.49
CA MET A 1 11.54 -5.19 20.03
C MET A 1 12.99 -5.52 19.78
N THR A 2 13.27 -6.41 18.84
CA THR A 2 14.63 -6.71 18.39
C THR A 2 14.99 -5.79 17.20
N LEU A 3 16.27 -5.54 16.93
CA LEU A 3 16.70 -4.80 15.75
C LEU A 3 16.17 -5.42 14.45
N SER A 4 16.10 -6.76 14.42
CA SER A 4 15.53 -7.51 13.29
C SER A 4 14.04 -7.19 13.08
N SER A 5 13.23 -7.18 14.13
CA SER A 5 11.79 -6.87 14.01
C SER A 5 11.55 -5.43 13.54
N SER A 6 12.37 -4.48 14.00
CA SER A 6 12.28 -3.09 13.53
C SER A 6 12.62 -2.95 12.05
N PHE A 7 13.60 -3.71 11.57
CA PHE A 7 13.96 -3.76 10.16
C PHE A 7 12.83 -4.37 9.31
N GLU A 8 12.25 -5.49 9.74
CA GLU A 8 11.15 -6.17 9.04
C GLU A 8 9.90 -5.29 8.95
N ILE A 9 9.51 -4.61 10.05
CA ILE A 9 8.38 -3.67 10.06
C ILE A 9 8.59 -2.53 9.07
N SER A 10 9.80 -1.95 9.07
CA SER A 10 10.12 -0.84 8.16
C SER A 10 10.17 -1.30 6.70
N ALA A 11 10.67 -2.50 6.42
CA ALA A 11 10.68 -3.08 5.08
C ALA A 11 9.27 -3.37 4.57
N ALA A 12 8.39 -3.92 5.42
CA ALA A 12 6.97 -4.10 5.11
C ALA A 12 6.30 -2.76 4.80
N GLY A 13 6.57 -1.72 5.62
CA GLY A 13 6.11 -0.36 5.38
C GLY A 13 6.56 0.21 4.04
N LEU A 14 7.84 0.03 3.66
CA LEU A 14 8.35 0.44 2.35
C LEU A 14 7.59 -0.22 1.20
N THR A 15 7.36 -1.53 1.30
CA THR A 15 6.62 -2.29 0.29
C THR A 15 5.20 -1.77 0.15
N ALA A 16 4.49 -1.61 1.26
CA ALA A 16 3.12 -1.11 1.27
C ALA A 16 3.02 0.32 0.67
N GLN A 17 3.96 1.22 1.00
CA GLN A 17 3.96 2.57 0.44
C GLN A 17 4.32 2.58 -1.06
N SER A 18 5.22 1.70 -1.50
CA SER A 18 5.53 1.55 -2.93
C SER A 18 4.31 1.10 -3.74
N GLU A 19 3.54 0.17 -3.21
CA GLU A 19 2.31 -0.31 -3.87
C GLU A 19 1.22 0.77 -3.89
N ARG A 20 1.03 1.52 -2.79
CA ARG A 20 0.14 2.70 -2.78
C ARG A 20 0.53 3.71 -3.84
N MET A 21 1.83 4.02 -3.96
CA MET A 21 2.35 4.95 -4.95
C MET A 21 1.97 4.51 -6.37
N LYS A 22 2.09 3.22 -6.69
CA LYS A 22 1.68 2.67 -7.99
C LYS A 22 0.20 2.89 -8.27
N VAL A 23 -0.66 2.76 -7.26
CA VAL A 23 -2.11 2.98 -7.43
C VAL A 23 -2.40 4.44 -7.73
N HIS A 24 -1.83 5.39 -6.97
CA HIS A 24 -2.02 6.82 -7.23
C HIS A 24 -1.43 7.24 -8.59
N ALA A 25 -0.27 6.72 -8.97
CA ALA A 25 0.32 6.96 -10.29
C ALA A 25 -0.58 6.45 -11.42
N ASN A 26 -1.19 5.27 -11.27
CA ASN A 26 -2.17 4.74 -12.22
C ASN A 26 -3.42 5.63 -12.32
N ASN A 27 -3.95 6.14 -11.21
CA ASN A 27 -5.08 7.05 -11.21
C ASN A 27 -4.74 8.33 -12.00
N ILE A 28 -3.59 8.96 -11.67
CA ILE A 28 -3.14 10.20 -12.33
C ILE A 28 -2.95 9.97 -13.83
N ALA A 29 -2.30 8.88 -14.23
CA ALA A 29 -2.07 8.55 -15.63
C ALA A 29 -3.37 8.34 -16.43
N ASN A 30 -4.44 7.88 -15.76
CA ASN A 30 -5.73 7.57 -16.40
C ASN A 30 -6.80 8.64 -16.14
N THR A 31 -6.43 9.81 -15.67
CA THR A 31 -7.38 10.91 -15.39
C THR A 31 -8.22 11.29 -16.62
N SER A 32 -7.61 11.27 -17.80
CA SER A 32 -8.28 11.60 -19.07
C SER A 32 -8.80 10.36 -19.82
N THR A 33 -8.69 9.16 -19.22
CA THR A 33 -9.18 7.93 -19.86
C THR A 33 -10.67 7.79 -19.61
N PRO A 34 -11.54 7.79 -20.65
CA PRO A 34 -12.97 7.59 -20.48
C PRO A 34 -13.27 6.24 -19.80
N TYR A 35 -14.32 6.24 -18.97
CA TYR A 35 -14.78 5.07 -18.21
C TYR A 35 -13.76 4.52 -17.20
N TYR A 36 -12.64 5.17 -16.98
CA TYR A 36 -11.71 4.76 -15.94
C TYR A 36 -12.32 5.07 -14.55
N VAL A 37 -12.27 4.08 -13.67
CA VAL A 37 -12.71 4.20 -12.29
C VAL A 37 -11.52 4.34 -11.37
N ARG A 38 -11.53 5.39 -10.53
CA ARG A 38 -10.50 5.65 -9.52
C ARG A 38 -10.29 4.43 -8.63
N LYS A 39 -9.04 4.12 -8.36
CA LYS A 39 -8.61 3.02 -7.51
C LYS A 39 -8.15 3.56 -6.17
N ILE A 40 -8.64 2.96 -5.09
CA ILE A 40 -8.31 3.32 -3.71
C ILE A 40 -7.45 2.20 -3.12
N PRO A 41 -6.20 2.46 -2.72
CA PRO A 41 -5.37 1.45 -2.08
C PRO A 41 -5.83 1.21 -0.64
N VAL A 42 -5.99 -0.06 -0.27
CA VAL A 42 -6.37 -0.48 1.08
C VAL A 42 -5.15 -1.07 1.75
N VAL A 43 -4.66 -0.39 2.79
CA VAL A 43 -3.55 -0.85 3.62
C VAL A 43 -4.10 -1.32 4.96
N VAL A 44 -3.65 -2.46 5.40
CA VAL A 44 -4.04 -3.06 6.69
C VAL A 44 -2.79 -3.35 7.51
N GLU A 45 -2.99 -3.45 8.82
CA GLU A 45 -1.97 -3.98 9.70
C GLU A 45 -1.77 -5.47 9.39
N ASN A 46 -0.51 -5.87 9.25
CA ASN A 46 -0.16 -7.28 9.18
C ASN A 46 -0.13 -7.84 10.61
N THR A 47 -1.30 -8.19 11.13
CA THR A 47 -1.44 -8.79 12.45
C THR A 47 -0.88 -10.20 12.40
N GLN A 48 0.16 -10.43 13.19
CA GLN A 48 0.61 -11.80 13.48
C GLN A 48 -0.48 -12.50 14.28
N ALA A 49 -0.81 -13.71 13.86
CA ALA A 49 -1.55 -14.60 14.73
C ALA A 49 -0.75 -14.77 16.05
N SER A 50 -1.39 -14.56 17.19
CA SER A 50 -0.75 -14.81 18.47
C SER A 50 -0.43 -16.30 18.58
N PHE A 51 0.51 -16.68 19.45
CA PHE A 51 0.80 -18.09 19.69
C PHE A 51 -0.47 -18.85 20.12
N GLU A 52 -1.39 -18.19 20.81
CA GLU A 52 -2.69 -18.76 21.22
C GLU A 52 -3.61 -19.01 20.01
N ASP A 53 -3.64 -18.09 19.03
CA ASP A 53 -4.41 -18.27 17.79
C ASP A 53 -3.86 -19.46 16.98
N ILE A 54 -2.54 -19.62 16.94
CA ILE A 54 -1.88 -20.74 16.26
C ILE A 54 -2.20 -22.08 16.92
N ILE A 55 -2.17 -22.14 18.24
CA ILE A 55 -2.56 -23.35 18.99
C ILE A 55 -4.04 -23.66 18.77
N ALA A 56 -4.92 -22.66 18.77
CA ALA A 56 -6.34 -22.83 18.51
C ALA A 56 -6.61 -23.34 17.08
N GLU A 57 -5.90 -22.86 16.08
CA GLU A 57 -5.98 -23.34 14.70
C GLU A 57 -5.43 -24.77 14.54
N MET A 58 -4.32 -25.10 15.20
CA MET A 58 -3.80 -26.48 15.25
C MET A 58 -4.80 -27.46 15.86
N HIS A 59 -5.50 -27.08 16.92
CA HIS A 59 -6.53 -27.92 17.55
C HIS A 59 -7.77 -28.09 16.65
N GLN A 60 -8.05 -27.16 15.75
CA GLN A 60 -9.18 -27.25 14.79
C GLN A 60 -8.80 -27.90 13.46
N GLY A 61 -7.54 -28.30 13.27
CA GLY A 61 -7.07 -28.98 12.04
C GLY A 61 -7.06 -28.10 10.79
N VAL A 62 -7.21 -26.78 10.94
CA VAL A 62 -7.24 -25.82 9.83
C VAL A 62 -5.99 -24.95 9.90
N LEU A 63 -4.91 -25.42 9.30
CA LEU A 63 -3.75 -24.57 9.04
C LEU A 63 -4.09 -23.66 7.85
N LYS A 64 -4.41 -22.39 8.10
CA LYS A 64 -4.50 -21.41 7.02
C LYS A 64 -3.10 -21.21 6.43
N ALA A 65 -2.91 -21.63 5.18
CA ALA A 65 -1.74 -21.29 4.40
C ALA A 65 -1.67 -19.76 4.28
N GLY A 66 -0.67 -19.13 4.92
CA GLY A 66 -0.45 -17.68 4.86
C GLY A 66 -0.19 -17.00 6.19
N VAL A 67 -0.14 -17.72 7.31
CA VAL A 67 0.32 -17.13 8.59
C VAL A 67 1.83 -16.90 8.51
N THR A 68 2.23 -15.67 8.26
CA THR A 68 3.63 -15.28 8.25
C THR A 68 4.07 -15.05 9.70
N TYR A 69 4.97 -15.88 10.18
CA TYR A 69 5.68 -15.67 11.44
C TYR A 69 6.71 -14.56 11.22
N GLY A 70 6.41 -13.36 11.64
CA GLY A 70 7.32 -12.23 11.45
C GLY A 70 6.83 -10.98 12.18
N ALA A 71 7.60 -9.91 12.15
CA ALA A 71 7.22 -8.66 12.80
C ALA A 71 5.94 -8.10 12.19
N SER A 72 5.01 -7.67 13.05
CA SER A 72 3.82 -6.92 12.65
C SER A 72 4.24 -5.68 11.85
N GLY A 73 3.52 -5.37 10.78
CA GLY A 73 3.82 -4.24 9.91
C GLY A 73 2.60 -3.87 9.06
N ALA A 74 2.76 -2.97 8.11
CA ALA A 74 1.72 -2.61 7.16
C ALA A 74 1.84 -3.43 5.88
N THR A 75 0.73 -3.92 5.37
CA THR A 75 0.66 -4.61 4.08
C THR A 75 -0.51 -4.08 3.25
N MET A 76 -0.39 -4.15 1.94
CA MET A 76 -1.49 -3.80 1.05
C MET A 76 -2.44 -4.98 0.93
N ALA A 77 -3.67 -4.83 1.45
CA ALA A 77 -4.72 -5.85 1.37
C ALA A 77 -5.33 -5.95 -0.02
N GLY A 78 -5.28 -4.86 -0.80
CA GLY A 78 -5.84 -4.83 -2.14
C GLY A 78 -6.15 -3.42 -2.62
N VAL A 79 -6.92 -3.37 -3.69
CA VAL A 79 -7.36 -2.12 -4.32
C VAL A 79 -8.88 -2.17 -4.46
N MET A 80 -9.56 -1.12 -4.00
CA MET A 80 -10.99 -0.95 -4.18
C MET A 80 -11.28 0.04 -5.29
N ALA A 81 -12.37 -0.18 -6.03
CA ALA A 81 -12.90 0.81 -6.96
C ALA A 81 -13.68 1.89 -6.20
N ASP A 82 -13.49 3.16 -6.54
CA ASP A 82 -14.26 4.27 -5.99
C ASP A 82 -15.68 4.22 -6.58
N PRO A 83 -16.74 4.09 -5.76
CA PRO A 83 -18.11 3.99 -6.25
C PRO A 83 -18.68 5.30 -6.81
N THR A 84 -17.94 6.41 -6.67
CA THR A 84 -18.40 7.72 -7.14
C THR A 84 -18.51 7.71 -8.67
N PRO A 85 -19.66 8.10 -9.25
CA PRO A 85 -19.82 8.12 -10.69
C PRO A 85 -18.97 9.21 -11.35
N GLY A 86 -18.39 8.89 -12.50
CA GLY A 86 -17.70 9.85 -13.34
C GLY A 86 -18.66 10.89 -13.95
N LYS A 87 -18.15 12.06 -14.30
CA LYS A 87 -18.90 13.13 -14.98
C LYS A 87 -19.24 12.72 -16.41
N LYS A 88 -20.50 12.87 -16.81
CA LYS A 88 -20.92 12.66 -18.20
C LYS A 88 -20.84 13.95 -19.00
N ILE A 89 -20.25 13.87 -20.18
CA ILE A 89 -20.19 14.98 -21.15
C ILE A 89 -20.84 14.54 -22.45
N TYR A 90 -21.46 15.49 -23.17
CA TYR A 90 -22.09 15.22 -24.44
C TYR A 90 -21.09 15.44 -25.58
N GLU A 91 -20.63 14.34 -26.17
CA GLU A 91 -19.67 14.31 -27.29
C GLU A 91 -20.05 13.20 -28.29
N PRO A 92 -21.05 13.43 -29.16
CA PRO A 92 -21.57 12.38 -30.06
C PRO A 92 -20.56 11.92 -31.11
N GLY A 93 -19.52 12.70 -31.39
CA GLY A 93 -18.44 12.32 -32.28
C GLY A 93 -17.32 11.47 -31.64
N HIS A 94 -17.37 11.23 -30.35
CA HIS A 94 -16.35 10.47 -29.64
C HIS A 94 -16.51 8.96 -29.90
N PRO A 95 -15.43 8.19 -30.21
CA PRO A 95 -15.51 6.75 -30.53
C PRO A 95 -16.11 5.90 -29.39
N GLN A 96 -16.07 6.40 -28.16
CA GLN A 96 -16.60 5.72 -26.96
C GLN A 96 -17.90 6.35 -26.46
N ALA A 97 -18.59 7.19 -27.27
CA ALA A 97 -19.87 7.72 -26.90
C ALA A 97 -20.94 6.63 -26.77
N ASP A 98 -21.83 6.76 -25.81
CA ASP A 98 -22.98 5.88 -25.65
C ASP A 98 -24.03 6.13 -26.78
N LYS A 99 -25.11 5.35 -26.80
CA LYS A 99 -26.18 5.49 -27.80
C LYS A 99 -26.88 6.86 -27.77
N HIS A 100 -26.68 7.62 -26.72
CA HIS A 100 -27.24 8.96 -26.53
C HIS A 100 -26.21 10.07 -26.77
N GLY A 101 -24.98 9.72 -27.19
CA GLY A 101 -23.89 10.66 -27.46
C GLY A 101 -23.17 11.16 -26.20
N TYR A 102 -23.27 10.48 -25.08
CA TYR A 102 -22.55 10.83 -23.85
C TYR A 102 -21.33 9.96 -23.64
N VAL A 103 -20.26 10.58 -23.13
CA VAL A 103 -19.04 9.92 -22.66
C VAL A 103 -18.92 10.13 -21.17
N THR A 104 -18.65 9.07 -20.42
CA THR A 104 -18.39 9.17 -18.99
C THR A 104 -16.89 9.39 -18.77
N LEU A 105 -16.52 10.50 -18.18
CA LEU A 105 -15.12 10.80 -17.80
C LEU A 105 -14.72 9.99 -16.57
N SER A 106 -13.42 9.86 -16.38
CA SER A 106 -12.85 9.32 -15.14
C SER A 106 -13.33 10.10 -13.92
N ASN A 107 -13.55 9.40 -12.80
CA ASN A 107 -13.86 10.00 -11.50
C ASN A 107 -12.59 10.34 -10.69
N VAL A 108 -11.42 10.29 -11.31
CA VAL A 108 -10.13 10.67 -10.68
C VAL A 108 -10.05 12.18 -10.50
N ASN A 109 -9.69 12.61 -9.29
CA ASN A 109 -9.28 13.97 -9.02
C ASN A 109 -7.75 14.04 -8.96
N PRO A 110 -7.06 14.61 -9.98
CA PRO A 110 -5.61 14.62 -10.05
C PRO A 110 -4.96 15.31 -8.85
N MET A 111 -5.57 16.37 -8.35
CA MET A 111 -5.02 17.13 -7.20
C MET A 111 -5.03 16.31 -5.92
N THR A 112 -6.11 15.56 -5.69
CA THR A 112 -6.21 14.66 -4.55
C THR A 112 -5.22 13.51 -4.66
N ASP A 113 -5.18 12.83 -5.81
CA ASP A 113 -4.25 11.70 -6.01
C ASP A 113 -2.78 12.16 -6.00
N MET A 114 -2.45 13.38 -6.46
CA MET A 114 -1.11 13.96 -6.30
C MET A 114 -0.76 14.22 -4.84
N ALA A 115 -1.68 14.78 -4.05
CA ALA A 115 -1.46 15.01 -2.62
C ALA A 115 -1.25 13.69 -1.87
N ASP A 116 -2.05 12.66 -2.19
CA ASP A 116 -1.92 11.32 -1.64
C ASP A 116 -0.59 10.66 -2.04
N ALA A 117 -0.16 10.81 -3.31
CA ALA A 117 1.13 10.32 -3.78
C ALA A 117 2.30 11.01 -3.07
N MET A 118 2.25 12.33 -2.87
CA MET A 118 3.26 13.07 -2.12
C MET A 118 3.33 12.64 -0.65
N SER A 119 2.17 12.43 -0.02
CA SER A 119 2.10 11.90 1.35
C SER A 119 2.73 10.50 1.43
N THR A 120 2.40 9.64 0.46
CA THR A 120 2.95 8.28 0.36
C THR A 120 4.47 8.30 0.16
N SER A 121 5.01 9.22 -0.65
CA SER A 121 6.45 9.42 -0.83
C SER A 121 7.15 9.79 0.48
N ARG A 122 6.58 10.71 1.24
CA ARG A 122 7.14 11.11 2.55
C ARG A 122 7.16 9.95 3.55
N LEU A 123 6.10 9.14 3.56
CA LEU A 123 6.05 7.94 4.42
C LEU A 123 7.08 6.89 3.98
N TYR A 124 7.30 6.73 2.69
CA TYR A 124 8.35 5.87 2.15
C TYR A 124 9.74 6.36 2.60
N GLU A 125 10.05 7.64 2.45
CA GLU A 125 11.30 8.25 2.90
C GLU A 125 11.52 8.11 4.42
N ALA A 126 10.46 8.27 5.21
CA ALA A 126 10.52 8.08 6.66
C ALA A 126 10.87 6.63 7.03
N ASN A 127 10.26 5.63 6.39
CA ASN A 127 10.60 4.23 6.61
C ASN A 127 12.04 3.92 6.18
N LEU A 128 12.51 4.51 5.09
CA LEU A 128 13.91 4.36 4.64
C LEU A 128 14.90 4.96 5.67
N ALA A 129 14.55 6.12 6.25
CA ALA A 129 15.36 6.73 7.30
C ALA A 129 15.44 5.84 8.55
N VAL A 130 14.32 5.21 8.95
CA VAL A 130 14.32 4.24 10.07
C VAL A 130 15.24 3.06 9.80
N ILE A 131 15.24 2.50 8.59
CA ILE A 131 16.17 1.43 8.19
C ILE A 131 17.62 1.88 8.33
N GLY A 132 17.93 3.12 7.92
CA GLY A 132 19.25 3.72 8.10
C GLY A 132 19.68 3.79 9.57
N VAL A 133 18.77 4.23 10.45
CA VAL A 133 19.01 4.28 11.90
C VAL A 133 19.25 2.89 12.47
N VAL A 134 18.41 1.91 12.15
CA VAL A 134 18.54 0.51 12.62
C VAL A 134 19.86 -0.10 12.19
N LYS A 135 20.29 0.15 10.94
CA LYS A 135 21.59 -0.30 10.42
C LYS A 135 22.76 0.32 11.22
N ASN A 136 22.69 1.62 11.49
CA ASN A 136 23.72 2.31 12.28
C ASN A 136 23.78 1.77 13.72
N MET A 137 22.64 1.50 14.34
CA MET A 137 22.56 0.88 15.67
C MET A 137 23.19 -0.53 15.67
N ALA A 138 22.90 -1.34 14.65
CA ALA A 138 23.50 -2.67 14.50
C ALA A 138 25.01 -2.60 14.35
N ASN A 139 25.54 -1.67 13.52
CA ASN A 139 26.98 -1.47 13.36
C ASN A 139 27.64 -1.05 14.68
N LYS A 140 27.03 -0.14 15.43
CA LYS A 140 27.55 0.29 16.74
C LYS A 140 27.55 -0.84 17.76
N ALA A 141 26.49 -1.66 17.78
CA ALA A 141 26.46 -2.85 18.65
C ALA A 141 27.61 -3.84 18.32
N LEU A 142 27.90 -4.04 17.04
CA LEU A 142 29.03 -4.88 16.61
C LEU A 142 30.39 -4.29 16.99
N GLU A 143 30.57 -2.96 16.90
CA GLU A 143 31.80 -2.28 17.34
C GLU A 143 32.04 -2.49 18.83
N ILE A 144 30.98 -2.35 19.66
CA ILE A 144 31.06 -2.58 21.09
C ILE A 144 31.47 -4.04 21.41
N GLY A 145 30.86 -5.01 20.67
CA GLY A 145 31.16 -6.43 20.86
C GLY A 145 32.59 -6.88 20.40
N ARG A 146 33.25 -6.05 19.57
CA ARG A 146 34.63 -6.34 19.07
C ARG A 146 35.73 -5.63 19.85
N GLY A 147 35.34 -4.67 20.69
CA GLY A 147 36.31 -3.85 21.47
C GLY A 147 36.54 -4.29 22.93
N GLY A 148 36.05 -5.51 23.32
CA GLY A 148 36.27 -6.12 24.61
C GLY A 148 37.24 -7.27 24.52
#